data_59f1cff457822e5312ff3fae0c432a67
#
_entry.id   59f1cff457822e5312ff3fae0c432a67
#
_cell.length_a   1.000
_cell.length_b   1.000
_cell.length_c   1.000
_cell.angle_alpha   90.00
_cell.angle_beta   90.00
_cell.angle_gamma   90.00
#
_symmetry.space_group_name_H-M   'P 1'
#
loop_
_entity.id
_entity.type
_entity.pdbx_description
1 polymer ?
#
loop_
_entity_poly.entity_id
_entity_poly.type
_entity_poly.pdbx_seq_one_letter_code
_entity_poly.pdbx_strand_id
1 'polypeptide(L)'
;LYLAAYTLTDQRVVDELIAARDRGVDVAVLVEGGPVGGMTERQATVLDELTAAGVDVRVMTGDAARFRYHHPKYAVADDTAVVLTENWKPAGTGGADSRGWGLTTTSARVADELAAIFEHDTTWQDTPTWEAVREEIETVEAEAATGSYPQHHPPVSTTADNLTVLAAPDNAESALVERINNTDDELLVIQPSIGDRDYRLLRAAIRAADRGVEVRILLSGTWYAEEENTALAEQLRERAADDNVPLNVRVAEENSRFGKIHAKGIVADDTAVIGSLNWNDNSAENNREVAVAVTDDVVADYYREVFIGDWQAGGDGGGFSLLPSDELPTGLVVVAVAVISATALLAKRWLVFAER
;
A
#
# COMPACT_ATOMS: atom_id res chain seq x y z
N LEU A 1 -2.59 -14.11 -15.39
CA LEU A 1 -2.86 -13.03 -14.43
C LEU A 1 -2.60 -13.57 -13.02
N TYR A 2 -1.81 -12.84 -12.23
CA TYR A 2 -1.53 -13.15 -10.82
C TYR A 2 -2.10 -12.07 -9.91
N LEU A 3 -2.64 -12.46 -8.75
CA LEU A 3 -3.06 -11.54 -7.71
C LEU A 3 -2.57 -12.02 -6.34
N ALA A 4 -1.75 -11.20 -5.69
CA ALA A 4 -1.28 -11.40 -4.32
C ALA A 4 -2.07 -10.50 -3.36
N ALA A 5 -2.59 -11.09 -2.28
CA ALA A 5 -3.44 -10.39 -1.35
C ALA A 5 -3.20 -10.83 0.11
N TYR A 6 -3.24 -9.87 1.04
CA TYR A 6 -3.44 -10.19 2.44
C TYR A 6 -4.91 -10.52 2.71
N THR A 7 -5.83 -9.66 2.22
CA THR A 7 -7.27 -9.92 2.24
C THR A 7 -7.90 -9.55 0.91
N LEU A 8 -8.83 -10.38 0.43
CA LEU A 8 -9.61 -10.20 -0.79
C LEU A 8 -11.09 -10.37 -0.48
N THR A 9 -11.85 -9.26 -0.50
CA THR A 9 -13.31 -9.28 -0.24
C THR A 9 -14.09 -8.33 -1.14
N ASP A 10 -13.42 -7.60 -2.03
CA ASP A 10 -14.06 -6.69 -2.98
C ASP A 10 -14.65 -7.49 -4.17
N GLN A 11 -15.98 -7.57 -4.25
CA GLN A 11 -16.66 -8.33 -5.29
C GLN A 11 -16.30 -7.86 -6.70
N ARG A 12 -16.05 -6.56 -6.89
CA ARG A 12 -15.68 -6.03 -8.21
C ARG A 12 -14.36 -6.62 -8.71
N VAL A 13 -13.39 -6.82 -7.80
CA VAL A 13 -12.13 -7.48 -8.13
C VAL A 13 -12.35 -8.95 -8.44
N VAL A 14 -13.18 -9.63 -7.64
CA VAL A 14 -13.55 -11.05 -7.86
C VAL A 14 -14.22 -11.25 -9.21
N ASP A 15 -15.20 -10.40 -9.54
CA ASP A 15 -15.93 -10.46 -10.81
C ASP A 15 -14.99 -10.28 -12.02
N GLU A 16 -14.00 -9.39 -11.94
CA GLU A 16 -13.01 -9.19 -13.01
C GLU A 16 -12.03 -10.36 -13.14
N LEU A 17 -11.64 -11.00 -12.04
CA LEU A 17 -10.80 -12.21 -12.08
C LEU A 17 -11.56 -13.38 -12.73
N ILE A 18 -12.85 -13.57 -12.39
CA ILE A 18 -13.71 -14.58 -13.01
C ILE A 18 -13.92 -14.27 -14.50
N ALA A 19 -14.22 -13.02 -14.84
CA ALA A 19 -14.37 -12.61 -16.23
C ALA A 19 -13.08 -12.80 -17.05
N ALA A 20 -11.89 -12.61 -16.45
CA ALA A 20 -10.63 -12.92 -17.09
C ALA A 20 -10.48 -14.43 -17.34
N ARG A 21 -10.83 -15.25 -16.35
CA ARG A 21 -10.83 -16.73 -16.48
C ARG A 21 -11.78 -17.22 -17.57
N ASP A 22 -12.99 -16.66 -17.64
CA ASP A 22 -13.99 -16.98 -18.68
C ASP A 22 -13.51 -16.63 -20.09
N ARG A 23 -12.64 -15.62 -20.23
CA ARG A 23 -11.98 -15.29 -21.51
C ARG A 23 -10.81 -16.22 -21.86
N GLY A 24 -10.48 -17.18 -21.00
CA GLY A 24 -9.41 -18.14 -21.20
C GLY A 24 -8.03 -17.67 -20.67
N VAL A 25 -7.98 -16.63 -19.85
CA VAL A 25 -6.75 -16.20 -19.17
C VAL A 25 -6.43 -17.19 -18.05
N ASP A 26 -5.17 -17.56 -17.90
CA ASP A 26 -4.71 -18.29 -16.72
C ASP A 26 -4.66 -17.32 -15.53
N VAL A 27 -5.50 -17.57 -14.52
CA VAL A 27 -5.65 -16.72 -13.34
C VAL A 27 -5.25 -17.50 -12.10
N ALA A 28 -4.33 -16.95 -11.33
CA ALA A 28 -3.92 -17.49 -10.02
C ALA A 28 -3.98 -16.41 -8.94
N VAL A 29 -4.42 -16.80 -7.76
CA VAL A 29 -4.58 -15.95 -6.59
C VAL A 29 -3.88 -16.57 -5.40
N LEU A 30 -3.06 -15.79 -4.68
CA LEU A 30 -2.44 -16.16 -3.41
C LEU A 30 -2.90 -15.21 -2.31
N VAL A 31 -3.49 -15.76 -1.25
CA VAL A 31 -3.96 -14.97 -0.09
C VAL A 31 -3.33 -15.45 1.21
N GLU A 32 -3.37 -14.58 2.24
CA GLU A 32 -3.04 -14.95 3.61
C GLU A 32 -4.15 -15.84 4.21
N GLY A 33 -3.75 -16.96 4.84
CA GLY A 33 -4.68 -17.93 5.45
C GLY A 33 -5.10 -17.58 6.88
N GLY A 34 -4.27 -16.85 7.61
CA GLY A 34 -4.50 -16.46 9.00
C GLY A 34 -4.34 -14.97 9.24
N PRO A 35 -5.06 -14.08 8.54
CA PRO A 35 -4.92 -12.66 8.74
C PRO A 35 -5.26 -12.26 10.17
N VAL A 36 -4.69 -11.15 10.64
CA VAL A 36 -5.00 -10.61 11.98
C VAL A 36 -6.51 -10.42 12.14
N GLY A 37 -7.08 -10.98 13.18
CA GLY A 37 -8.53 -11.02 13.40
C GLY A 37 -9.24 -12.21 12.78
N GLY A 38 -8.53 -13.09 12.06
CA GLY A 38 -9.08 -14.28 11.42
C GLY A 38 -9.55 -14.05 9.98
N MET A 39 -9.72 -15.13 9.25
CA MET A 39 -10.33 -15.10 7.91
C MET A 39 -11.82 -14.80 8.02
N THR A 40 -12.30 -13.80 7.30
CA THR A 40 -13.73 -13.46 7.33
C THR A 40 -14.57 -14.43 6.50
N GLU A 41 -15.84 -14.65 6.89
CA GLU A 41 -16.80 -15.43 6.09
C GLU A 41 -16.90 -14.89 4.66
N ARG A 42 -16.85 -13.56 4.51
CA ARG A 42 -16.85 -12.92 3.19
C ARG A 42 -15.64 -13.31 2.36
N GLN A 43 -14.43 -13.34 2.97
CA GLN A 43 -13.24 -13.79 2.24
C GLN A 43 -13.36 -15.24 1.82
N ALA A 44 -13.76 -16.13 2.72
CA ALA A 44 -13.98 -17.54 2.38
C ALA A 44 -14.99 -17.71 1.22
N THR A 45 -16.09 -16.97 1.24
CA THR A 45 -17.09 -17.00 0.17
C THR A 45 -16.50 -16.60 -1.18
N VAL A 46 -15.72 -15.51 -1.27
CA VAL A 46 -15.13 -15.10 -2.55
C VAL A 46 -14.05 -16.06 -3.03
N LEU A 47 -13.31 -16.73 -2.13
CA LEU A 47 -12.35 -17.77 -2.52
C LEU A 47 -13.09 -19.02 -3.04
N ASP A 48 -14.24 -19.38 -2.47
CA ASP A 48 -15.12 -20.44 -2.98
C ASP A 48 -15.65 -20.08 -4.38
N GLU A 49 -16.09 -18.83 -4.62
CA GLU A 49 -16.54 -18.33 -5.93
C GLU A 49 -15.43 -18.40 -7.00
N LEU A 50 -14.21 -17.94 -6.67
CA LEU A 50 -13.05 -17.99 -7.58
C LEU A 50 -12.66 -19.43 -7.93
N THR A 51 -12.62 -20.30 -6.94
CA THR A 51 -12.29 -21.74 -7.13
C THR A 51 -13.34 -22.41 -8.01
N ALA A 52 -14.61 -22.16 -7.76
CA ALA A 52 -15.71 -22.69 -8.58
C ALA A 52 -15.65 -22.20 -10.06
N ALA A 53 -15.11 -21.01 -10.29
CA ALA A 53 -14.87 -20.47 -11.64
C ALA A 53 -13.57 -21.03 -12.30
N GLY A 54 -12.81 -21.88 -11.60
CA GLY A 54 -11.59 -22.50 -12.14
C GLY A 54 -10.34 -21.62 -12.03
N VAL A 55 -10.32 -20.65 -11.15
CA VAL A 55 -9.12 -19.89 -10.77
C VAL A 55 -8.24 -20.75 -9.86
N ASP A 56 -6.91 -20.74 -10.04
CA ASP A 56 -5.97 -21.39 -9.09
C ASP A 56 -5.87 -20.53 -7.83
N VAL A 57 -6.63 -20.91 -6.80
CA VAL A 57 -6.64 -20.19 -5.52
C VAL A 57 -5.75 -20.94 -4.52
N ARG A 58 -4.74 -20.25 -4.02
CA ARG A 58 -3.80 -20.73 -3.02
C ARG A 58 -3.82 -19.87 -1.76
N VAL A 59 -3.50 -20.51 -0.65
CA VAL A 59 -3.55 -19.88 0.67
C VAL A 59 -2.24 -20.15 1.41
N MET A 60 -1.54 -19.10 1.83
CA MET A 60 -0.36 -19.27 2.68
C MET A 60 -0.84 -19.55 4.11
N THR A 61 -0.54 -20.75 4.58
CA THR A 61 -1.02 -21.25 5.88
C THR A 61 -0.18 -22.42 6.43
N GLY A 62 -0.44 -22.76 7.68
CA GLY A 62 0.17 -23.90 8.39
C GLY A 62 1.36 -23.50 9.25
N ASP A 63 1.74 -24.42 10.18
CA ASP A 63 2.82 -24.20 11.16
C ASP A 63 4.21 -24.05 10.52
N ALA A 64 4.36 -24.47 9.27
CA ALA A 64 5.59 -24.40 8.51
C ALA A 64 5.62 -23.24 7.50
N ALA A 65 4.71 -22.27 7.64
CA ALA A 65 4.69 -21.09 6.77
C ALA A 65 6.03 -20.34 6.84
N ARG A 66 6.60 -20.03 5.67
CA ARG A 66 7.90 -19.34 5.55
C ARG A 66 7.86 -17.92 6.07
N PHE A 67 6.68 -17.30 5.98
CA PHE A 67 6.45 -15.93 6.42
C PHE A 67 5.42 -15.93 7.53
N ARG A 68 5.55 -14.98 8.44
CA ARG A 68 4.53 -14.78 9.47
C ARG A 68 3.19 -14.40 8.87
N TYR A 69 3.22 -13.53 7.83
CA TYR A 69 2.07 -13.19 7.02
C TYR A 69 2.48 -13.00 5.56
N HIS A 70 1.63 -13.45 4.64
CA HIS A 70 1.67 -13.06 3.25
C HIS A 70 0.89 -11.74 3.11
N HIS A 71 1.61 -10.62 3.17
CA HIS A 71 1.00 -9.28 3.27
C HIS A 71 1.13 -8.39 2.03
N PRO A 72 1.58 -8.85 0.84
CA PRO A 72 1.61 -8.03 -0.36
C PRO A 72 0.21 -7.69 -0.86
N LYS A 73 0.12 -6.67 -1.70
CA LYS A 73 -1.11 -6.24 -2.35
C LYS A 73 -0.75 -5.79 -3.76
N TYR A 74 -0.58 -6.75 -4.66
CA TYR A 74 -0.28 -6.47 -6.06
C TYR A 74 -1.00 -7.43 -7.01
N ALA A 75 -1.12 -7.01 -8.26
CA ALA A 75 -1.55 -7.88 -9.34
C ALA A 75 -0.63 -7.67 -10.56
N VAL A 76 -0.46 -8.74 -11.33
CA VAL A 76 0.28 -8.73 -12.61
C VAL A 76 -0.62 -9.29 -13.70
N ALA A 77 -0.76 -8.56 -14.79
CA ALA A 77 -1.49 -8.99 -15.97
C ALA A 77 -0.60 -8.71 -17.20
N ASP A 78 -0.01 -9.76 -17.74
CA ASP A 78 1.00 -9.67 -18.80
C ASP A 78 2.13 -8.67 -18.42
N ASP A 79 2.35 -7.61 -19.18
CA ASP A 79 3.38 -6.59 -18.91
C ASP A 79 2.91 -5.47 -17.96
N THR A 80 1.72 -5.60 -17.39
CA THR A 80 1.14 -4.58 -16.51
C THR A 80 1.12 -5.07 -15.06
N ALA A 81 1.57 -4.23 -14.14
CA ALA A 81 1.50 -4.48 -12.72
C ALA A 81 0.74 -3.36 -11.98
N VAL A 82 0.01 -3.75 -10.95
CA VAL A 82 -0.64 -2.87 -9.97
C VAL A 82 -0.07 -3.19 -8.61
N VAL A 83 0.40 -2.18 -7.87
CA VAL A 83 0.90 -2.30 -6.49
C VAL A 83 0.14 -1.34 -5.60
N LEU A 84 -0.38 -1.85 -4.49
CA LEU A 84 -1.22 -1.10 -3.56
C LEU A 84 -0.64 -1.09 -2.15
N THR A 85 -0.98 -0.04 -1.41
CA THR A 85 -0.83 -0.04 0.05
C THR A 85 -2.06 -0.65 0.74
N GLU A 86 -3.17 -0.78 0.01
CA GLU A 86 -4.48 -1.20 0.47
C GLU A 86 -4.75 -2.68 0.24
N ASN A 87 -5.54 -3.27 1.12
CA ASN A 87 -6.10 -4.59 0.87
C ASN A 87 -7.18 -4.53 -0.23
N TRP A 88 -7.38 -5.65 -0.92
CA TRP A 88 -8.42 -5.83 -1.95
C TRP A 88 -9.81 -5.96 -1.33
N LYS A 89 -10.26 -4.90 -0.63
CA LYS A 89 -11.56 -4.86 0.05
C LYS A 89 -12.21 -3.47 -0.08
N PRO A 90 -13.54 -3.37 0.07
CA PRO A 90 -14.27 -2.10 -0.12
C PRO A 90 -13.72 -0.91 0.69
N ALA A 91 -13.17 -1.16 1.88
CA ALA A 91 -12.57 -0.12 2.71
C ALA A 91 -11.42 0.61 2.00
N GLY A 92 -10.53 -0.15 1.35
CA GLY A 92 -9.38 0.37 0.62
C GLY A 92 -9.70 0.65 -0.84
N THR A 93 -9.83 -0.41 -1.64
CA THR A 93 -10.06 -0.31 -3.09
C THR A 93 -11.41 0.32 -3.45
N GLY A 94 -12.38 0.35 -2.51
CA GLY A 94 -13.71 0.92 -2.70
C GLY A 94 -13.86 2.39 -2.31
N GLY A 95 -12.87 2.97 -1.64
CA GLY A 95 -12.99 4.33 -1.10
C GLY A 95 -14.02 4.45 0.03
N ALA A 96 -14.33 3.33 0.72
CA ALA A 96 -15.36 3.32 1.74
C ALA A 96 -14.85 3.66 3.16
N ASP A 97 -13.52 3.75 3.35
CA ASP A 97 -12.96 4.02 4.68
C ASP A 97 -11.53 4.60 4.61
N SER A 98 -10.57 3.84 4.09
CA SER A 98 -9.16 4.13 4.29
C SER A 98 -8.51 4.94 3.18
N ARG A 99 -7.56 5.79 3.58
CA ARG A 99 -6.59 6.43 2.71
C ARG A 99 -5.51 5.43 2.35
N GLY A 100 -5.39 5.10 1.07
CA GLY A 100 -4.32 4.30 0.49
C GLY A 100 -3.66 4.99 -0.69
N TRP A 101 -2.50 4.47 -1.07
CA TRP A 101 -1.77 4.82 -2.28
C TRP A 101 -1.75 3.62 -3.22
N GLY A 102 -1.62 3.87 -4.52
CA GLY A 102 -1.52 2.80 -5.52
C GLY A 102 -0.77 3.25 -6.76
N LEU A 103 -0.08 2.31 -7.37
CA LEU A 103 0.69 2.49 -8.59
C LEU A 103 0.25 1.45 -9.63
N THR A 104 0.08 1.89 -10.88
CA THR A 104 -0.01 1.00 -12.04
C THR A 104 1.16 1.29 -12.97
N THR A 105 1.85 0.25 -13.43
CA THR A 105 2.96 0.38 -14.36
C THR A 105 2.84 -0.63 -15.51
N THR A 106 3.29 -0.23 -16.69
CA THR A 106 3.43 -1.08 -17.88
C THR A 106 4.89 -1.48 -18.12
N SER A 107 5.74 -1.40 -17.08
CA SER A 107 7.11 -1.86 -17.15
C SER A 107 7.16 -3.38 -17.13
N ALA A 108 7.47 -4.01 -18.26
CA ALA A 108 7.60 -5.46 -18.34
C ALA A 108 8.60 -6.00 -17.30
N ARG A 109 9.70 -5.29 -17.03
CA ARG A 109 10.66 -5.67 -15.99
C ARG A 109 10.05 -5.74 -14.60
N VAL A 110 9.23 -4.74 -14.22
CA VAL A 110 8.54 -4.75 -12.91
C VAL A 110 7.49 -5.87 -12.87
N ALA A 111 6.75 -6.06 -13.96
CA ALA A 111 5.75 -7.14 -14.06
C ALA A 111 6.43 -8.52 -13.95
N ASP A 112 7.53 -8.75 -14.64
CA ASP A 112 8.31 -10.00 -14.58
C ASP A 112 8.87 -10.26 -13.17
N GLU A 113 9.43 -9.24 -12.51
CA GLU A 113 9.96 -9.36 -11.15
C GLU A 113 8.85 -9.71 -10.14
N LEU A 114 7.67 -9.07 -10.24
CA LEU A 114 6.51 -9.37 -9.40
C LEU A 114 5.91 -10.75 -9.69
N ALA A 115 5.85 -11.15 -10.96
CA ALA A 115 5.44 -12.48 -11.36
C ALA A 115 6.39 -13.56 -10.79
N ALA A 116 7.70 -13.33 -10.86
CA ALA A 116 8.68 -14.24 -10.28
C ALA A 116 8.54 -14.38 -8.76
N ILE A 117 8.22 -13.30 -8.04
CA ILE A 117 7.91 -13.34 -6.60
C ILE A 117 6.67 -14.20 -6.36
N PHE A 118 5.59 -13.99 -7.14
CA PHE A 118 4.35 -14.76 -7.00
C PHE A 118 4.59 -16.25 -7.24
N GLU A 119 5.26 -16.60 -8.34
CA GLU A 119 5.60 -17.97 -8.69
C GLU A 119 6.47 -18.63 -7.64
N HIS A 120 7.50 -17.94 -7.14
CA HIS A 120 8.31 -18.43 -6.04
C HIS A 120 7.47 -18.68 -4.77
N ASP A 121 6.59 -17.77 -4.42
CA ASP A 121 5.78 -17.85 -3.20
C ASP A 121 4.73 -18.97 -3.29
N THR A 122 4.24 -19.31 -4.48
CA THR A 122 3.22 -20.36 -4.70
C THR A 122 3.79 -21.79 -4.86
N THR A 123 5.12 -21.97 -4.95
CA THR A 123 5.73 -23.27 -5.22
C THR A 123 6.02 -24.12 -3.99
N TRP A 124 5.77 -23.64 -2.78
CA TRP A 124 6.08 -24.32 -1.54
C TRP A 124 4.87 -25.03 -0.92
N GLN A 125 5.18 -25.96 -0.01
CA GLN A 125 4.17 -26.74 0.71
C GLN A 125 3.31 -25.91 1.67
N ASP A 126 3.71 -24.68 2.00
CA ASP A 126 2.97 -23.72 2.82
C ASP A 126 1.92 -22.92 2.05
N THR A 127 1.76 -23.21 0.75
CA THR A 127 0.75 -22.60 -0.10
C THR A 127 -0.14 -23.65 -0.78
N PRO A 128 -0.87 -24.48 0.00
CA PRO A 128 -1.84 -25.42 -0.54
C PRO A 128 -2.96 -24.70 -1.33
N THR A 129 -3.68 -25.46 -2.15
CA THR A 129 -4.90 -24.94 -2.79
C THR A 129 -5.98 -24.67 -1.74
N TRP A 130 -6.84 -23.68 -2.01
CA TRP A 130 -7.97 -23.35 -1.16
C TRP A 130 -8.87 -24.56 -0.86
N GLU A 131 -9.18 -25.35 -1.88
CA GLU A 131 -9.99 -26.57 -1.71
C GLU A 131 -9.39 -27.56 -0.68
N ALA A 132 -8.06 -27.66 -0.62
CA ALA A 132 -7.39 -28.59 0.28
C ALA A 132 -7.47 -28.18 1.76
N VAL A 133 -7.63 -26.89 2.04
CA VAL A 133 -7.61 -26.35 3.42
C VAL A 133 -8.92 -25.71 3.86
N ARG A 134 -9.89 -25.61 2.96
CA ARG A 134 -11.16 -24.89 3.19
C ARG A 134 -11.87 -25.31 4.47
N GLU A 135 -11.92 -26.59 4.75
CA GLU A 135 -12.63 -27.15 5.92
C GLU A 135 -11.82 -26.99 7.24
N GLU A 136 -10.53 -26.73 7.14
CA GLU A 136 -9.64 -26.55 8.31
C GLU A 136 -9.58 -25.10 8.78
N ILE A 137 -9.96 -24.14 7.91
CA ILE A 137 -9.92 -22.73 8.21
C ILE A 137 -11.24 -22.28 8.84
N GLU A 138 -11.14 -21.89 10.12
CA GLU A 138 -12.25 -21.26 10.83
C GLU A 138 -12.46 -19.82 10.33
N THR A 139 -13.71 -19.42 10.21
CA THR A 139 -14.09 -18.09 9.74
C THR A 139 -14.73 -17.27 10.85
N VAL A 140 -14.60 -15.94 10.73
CA VAL A 140 -15.20 -14.97 11.64
C VAL A 140 -16.14 -14.03 10.89
N GLU A 141 -17.20 -13.59 11.56
CA GLU A 141 -18.03 -12.50 11.05
C GLU A 141 -17.23 -11.17 11.09
N ALA A 142 -17.40 -10.35 10.07
CA ALA A 142 -16.85 -9.00 10.05
C ALA A 142 -17.77 -8.07 9.25
N GLU A 143 -17.95 -6.88 9.80
CA GLU A 143 -18.72 -5.84 9.12
C GLU A 143 -17.93 -5.24 7.96
N ALA A 144 -18.64 -4.99 6.85
CA ALA A 144 -18.07 -4.26 5.72
C ALA A 144 -18.05 -2.75 6.01
N ALA A 145 -17.01 -2.06 5.56
CA ALA A 145 -16.99 -0.60 5.60
C ALA A 145 -18.09 -0.03 4.69
N THR A 146 -18.83 0.94 5.20
CA THR A 146 -19.99 1.55 4.52
C THR A 146 -19.83 3.04 4.26
N GLY A 147 -18.68 3.64 4.59
CA GLY A 147 -18.38 5.03 4.31
C GLY A 147 -18.30 5.36 2.82
N SER A 148 -18.23 6.63 2.51
CA SER A 148 -18.00 7.12 1.15
C SER A 148 -17.20 8.41 1.23
N TYR A 149 -15.99 8.38 0.69
CA TYR A 149 -15.07 9.51 0.71
C TYR A 149 -14.83 9.99 -0.73
N PRO A 150 -14.93 11.30 -0.99
CA PRO A 150 -14.77 11.84 -2.33
C PRO A 150 -13.30 11.71 -2.79
N GLN A 151 -13.16 11.52 -4.08
CA GLN A 151 -11.85 11.54 -4.72
C GLN A 151 -11.33 12.98 -4.81
N HIS A 152 -10.18 13.26 -4.20
CA HIS A 152 -9.57 14.59 -4.21
C HIS A 152 -8.42 14.72 -5.21
N HIS A 153 -7.74 13.62 -5.52
CA HIS A 153 -6.58 13.60 -6.40
C HIS A 153 -6.84 12.63 -7.57
N PRO A 154 -7.07 13.18 -8.77
CA PRO A 154 -7.24 12.40 -9.99
C PRO A 154 -5.97 11.59 -10.44
N PRO A 155 -5.90 10.27 -11.07
CA PRO A 155 -4.68 9.54 -11.48
C PRO A 155 -3.81 10.35 -12.45
N VAL A 156 -2.47 10.38 -12.27
CA VAL A 156 -1.51 10.86 -13.26
C VAL A 156 -0.99 9.72 -14.09
N SER A 157 -0.76 9.99 -15.34
CA SER A 157 0.02 9.13 -16.18
C SER A 157 1.27 9.87 -16.61
N THR A 158 2.42 9.29 -16.31
CA THR A 158 3.72 9.78 -16.76
C THR A 158 4.56 8.62 -17.30
N THR A 159 5.70 8.90 -17.89
CA THR A 159 6.72 7.91 -18.24
C THR A 159 7.82 7.99 -17.20
N ALA A 160 8.03 6.92 -16.46
CA ALA A 160 9.12 6.80 -15.51
C ALA A 160 9.95 5.56 -15.84
N ASP A 161 11.25 5.72 -15.97
CA ASP A 161 12.16 4.65 -16.38
C ASP A 161 12.86 3.99 -15.17
N ASN A 162 12.92 4.68 -14.04
CA ASN A 162 13.62 4.21 -12.85
C ASN A 162 12.63 3.69 -11.78
N LEU A 163 12.22 2.44 -11.94
CA LEU A 163 11.40 1.71 -10.98
C LEU A 163 12.24 0.60 -10.34
N THR A 164 12.04 0.34 -9.06
CA THR A 164 12.73 -0.75 -8.33
C THR A 164 11.72 -1.51 -7.49
N VAL A 165 11.65 -2.82 -7.68
CA VAL A 165 10.86 -3.71 -6.83
C VAL A 165 11.62 -3.98 -5.53
N LEU A 166 10.93 -3.82 -4.43
CA LEU A 166 11.42 -4.05 -3.07
C LEU A 166 10.57 -5.16 -2.44
N ALA A 167 11.22 -6.17 -1.89
CA ALA A 167 10.56 -7.30 -1.24
C ALA A 167 11.10 -7.51 0.18
N ALA A 168 10.25 -7.70 1.16
CA ALA A 168 10.64 -8.18 2.47
C ALA A 168 10.37 -9.70 2.58
N PRO A 169 11.23 -10.39 3.33
CA PRO A 169 12.36 -9.90 4.13
C PRO A 169 13.68 -9.70 3.36
N ASP A 170 13.66 -9.77 2.01
CA ASP A 170 14.87 -9.90 1.19
C ASP A 170 15.71 -8.62 1.14
N ASN A 171 15.15 -7.52 0.58
CA ASN A 171 15.91 -6.29 0.34
C ASN A 171 15.20 -4.99 0.76
N ALA A 172 13.91 -5.04 1.09
CA ALA A 172 13.09 -3.83 1.25
C ALA A 172 13.62 -2.89 2.34
N GLU A 173 13.88 -3.41 3.55
CA GLU A 173 14.31 -2.58 4.66
C GLU A 173 15.66 -1.90 4.38
N SER A 174 16.66 -2.66 3.90
CA SER A 174 18.00 -2.12 3.64
C SER A 174 17.97 -1.05 2.54
N ALA A 175 17.21 -1.29 1.47
CA ALA A 175 17.07 -0.33 0.37
C ALA A 175 16.34 0.95 0.81
N LEU A 176 15.32 0.82 1.67
CA LEU A 176 14.61 1.99 2.22
C LEU A 176 15.49 2.79 3.18
N VAL A 177 16.25 2.11 4.06
CA VAL A 177 17.22 2.77 4.95
C VAL A 177 18.28 3.53 4.14
N GLU A 178 18.80 2.92 3.07
CA GLU A 178 19.77 3.58 2.19
C GLU A 178 19.16 4.82 1.52
N ARG A 179 17.94 4.72 0.99
CA ARG A 179 17.24 5.84 0.36
C ARG A 179 17.01 6.99 1.33
N ILE A 180 16.49 6.71 2.52
CA ILE A 180 16.29 7.74 3.56
C ILE A 180 17.61 8.37 4.00
N ASN A 181 18.70 7.59 4.10
CA ASN A 181 20.00 8.14 4.44
C ASN A 181 20.59 9.04 3.34
N ASN A 182 20.17 8.87 2.09
CA ASN A 182 20.61 9.65 0.93
C ASN A 182 19.64 10.78 0.56
N THR A 183 18.56 10.98 1.31
CA THR A 183 17.65 12.12 1.15
C THR A 183 18.36 13.40 1.57
N ASP A 184 18.26 14.44 0.75
CA ASP A 184 18.95 15.71 0.95
C ASP A 184 18.00 16.84 1.40
N ASP A 185 16.78 16.92 0.86
CA ASP A 185 15.86 18.05 1.04
C ASP A 185 14.63 17.69 1.87
N GLU A 186 13.82 16.71 1.45
CA GLU A 186 12.52 16.40 2.05
C GLU A 186 12.26 14.90 2.19
N LEU A 187 11.74 14.49 3.35
CA LEU A 187 11.24 13.15 3.62
C LEU A 187 9.81 13.20 4.14
N LEU A 188 8.86 12.69 3.38
CA LEU A 188 7.46 12.53 3.77
C LEU A 188 7.17 11.05 4.01
N VAL A 189 6.58 10.74 5.15
CA VAL A 189 6.26 9.37 5.57
C VAL A 189 4.79 9.30 5.97
N ILE A 190 4.02 8.41 5.33
CA ILE A 190 2.65 8.11 5.74
C ILE A 190 2.54 6.64 6.12
N GLN A 191 2.06 6.36 7.35
CA GLN A 191 1.95 5.01 7.90
C GLN A 191 0.69 4.85 8.74
N PRO A 192 0.08 3.66 8.80
CA PRO A 192 -0.99 3.37 9.77
C PRO A 192 -0.49 3.49 11.21
N SER A 193 0.70 2.95 11.45
CA SER A 193 1.43 3.03 12.72
C SER A 193 2.91 2.76 12.46
N ILE A 194 3.74 3.20 13.38
CA ILE A 194 5.15 2.82 13.47
C ILE A 194 5.31 2.00 14.75
N GLY A 195 6.03 0.89 14.66
CA GLY A 195 6.28 0.01 15.80
C GLY A 195 7.17 0.64 16.86
N ASP A 196 8.27 0.00 17.21
CA ASP A 196 9.22 0.54 18.18
C ASP A 196 9.93 1.80 17.63
N ARG A 197 10.17 2.79 18.51
CA ARG A 197 10.98 3.98 18.21
C ARG A 197 12.42 3.64 17.77
N ASP A 198 12.92 2.46 18.14
CA ASP A 198 14.21 1.96 17.72
C ASP A 198 14.18 1.27 16.34
N TYR A 199 13.01 1.21 15.69
CA TYR A 199 12.87 0.64 14.37
C TYR A 199 13.79 1.33 13.34
N ARG A 200 14.45 0.56 12.52
CA ARG A 200 15.55 1.02 11.66
C ARG A 200 15.16 2.15 10.70
N LEU A 201 13.95 2.09 10.10
CA LEU A 201 13.48 3.15 9.18
C LEU A 201 13.16 4.44 9.94
N LEU A 202 12.54 4.36 11.13
CA LEU A 202 12.30 5.55 11.95
C LEU A 202 13.61 6.19 12.40
N ARG A 203 14.58 5.39 12.82
CA ARG A 203 15.92 5.89 13.15
C ARG A 203 16.64 6.52 11.95
N ALA A 204 16.41 6.00 10.73
CA ALA A 204 16.93 6.61 9.52
C ALA A 204 16.26 7.98 9.25
N ALA A 205 14.93 8.08 9.41
CA ALA A 205 14.20 9.34 9.29
C ALA A 205 14.64 10.38 10.33
N ILE A 206 14.86 9.97 11.57
CA ILE A 206 15.41 10.84 12.62
C ILE A 206 16.83 11.35 12.23
N ARG A 207 17.70 10.47 11.75
CA ARG A 207 19.03 10.90 11.27
C ARG A 207 18.95 11.83 10.05
N ALA A 208 17.94 11.68 9.20
CA ALA A 208 17.72 12.64 8.11
C ALA A 208 17.38 14.03 8.67
N ALA A 209 16.49 14.11 9.66
CA ALA A 209 16.21 15.38 10.36
C ALA A 209 17.44 15.97 11.06
N ASP A 210 18.28 15.13 11.68
CA ASP A 210 19.56 15.55 12.29
C ASP A 210 20.55 16.14 11.26
N ARG A 211 20.43 15.76 9.99
CA ARG A 211 21.19 16.36 8.87
C ARG A 211 20.59 17.66 8.34
N GLY A 212 19.37 18.01 8.77
CA GLY A 212 18.64 19.20 8.32
C GLY A 212 17.60 18.94 7.23
N VAL A 213 17.34 17.66 6.86
CA VAL A 213 16.27 17.26 5.95
C VAL A 213 14.92 17.57 6.57
N GLU A 214 13.99 18.14 5.81
CA GLU A 214 12.62 18.41 6.27
C GLU A 214 11.82 17.11 6.36
N VAL A 215 11.64 16.59 7.56
CA VAL A 215 10.95 15.32 7.80
C VAL A 215 9.54 15.56 8.31
N ARG A 216 8.54 14.97 7.62
CA ARG A 216 7.14 14.94 8.06
C ARG A 216 6.64 13.51 8.13
N ILE A 217 6.06 13.13 9.28
CA ILE A 217 5.49 11.80 9.50
C ILE A 217 4.01 11.95 9.82
N LEU A 218 3.15 11.30 9.03
CA LEU A 218 1.70 11.28 9.19
C LEU A 218 1.23 9.87 9.59
N LEU A 219 0.64 9.74 10.77
CA LEU A 219 0.17 8.50 11.36
C LEU A 219 -1.36 8.47 11.45
N SER A 220 -1.95 7.28 11.55
CA SER A 220 -3.40 7.12 11.72
C SER A 220 -3.84 7.33 13.16
N GLY A 221 -4.91 8.10 13.39
CA GLY A 221 -5.63 8.21 14.66
C GLY A 221 -6.73 7.17 14.85
N THR A 222 -6.63 6.03 14.15
CA THR A 222 -7.63 4.97 14.31
C THR A 222 -7.52 4.30 15.67
N TRP A 223 -8.67 3.93 16.26
CA TRP A 223 -8.82 3.47 17.64
C TRP A 223 -7.80 2.40 18.10
N TYR A 224 -7.33 1.53 17.21
CA TYR A 224 -6.37 0.47 17.55
C TYR A 224 -4.90 0.93 17.53
N ALA A 225 -4.60 2.12 17.04
CA ALA A 225 -3.24 2.67 16.93
C ALA A 225 -3.11 4.07 17.55
N GLU A 226 -4.21 4.71 17.92
CA GLU A 226 -4.26 6.10 18.37
C GLU A 226 -3.37 6.37 19.60
N GLU A 227 -3.46 5.52 20.63
CA GLU A 227 -2.69 5.68 21.86
C GLU A 227 -1.19 5.59 21.59
N GLU A 228 -0.75 4.55 20.85
CA GLU A 228 0.67 4.33 20.53
C GLU A 228 1.21 5.39 19.58
N ASN A 229 0.44 5.75 18.55
CA ASN A 229 0.83 6.77 17.58
C ASN A 229 0.91 8.16 18.23
N THR A 230 -0.02 8.48 19.14
CA THR A 230 0.00 9.76 19.87
C THR A 230 1.21 9.85 20.79
N ALA A 231 1.49 8.80 21.57
CA ALA A 231 2.66 8.75 22.44
C ALA A 231 3.97 8.86 21.64
N LEU A 232 4.09 8.17 20.49
CA LEU A 232 5.24 8.29 19.61
C LEU A 232 5.38 9.70 19.03
N ALA A 233 4.27 10.29 18.57
CA ALA A 233 4.26 11.64 18.00
C ALA A 233 4.70 12.70 19.02
N GLU A 234 4.24 12.60 20.27
CA GLU A 234 4.65 13.50 21.36
C GLU A 234 6.16 13.40 21.63
N GLN A 235 6.69 12.19 21.77
CA GLN A 235 8.11 11.96 22.00
C GLN A 235 8.99 12.51 20.86
N LEU A 236 8.57 12.31 19.60
CA LEU A 236 9.31 12.82 18.45
C LEU A 236 9.25 14.34 18.33
N ARG A 237 8.11 14.97 18.70
CA ARG A 237 7.99 16.43 18.74
C ARG A 237 8.84 17.06 19.85
N GLU A 238 8.85 16.44 21.05
CA GLU A 238 9.72 16.88 22.16
C GLU A 238 11.18 16.82 21.74
N ARG A 239 11.62 15.69 21.18
CA ARG A 239 12.99 15.55 20.65
C ARG A 239 13.31 16.61 19.59
N ALA A 240 12.40 16.83 18.63
CA ALA A 240 12.61 17.80 17.57
C ALA A 240 12.78 19.23 18.12
N ALA A 241 12.02 19.56 19.17
CA ALA A 241 12.15 20.85 19.84
C ALA A 241 13.44 20.98 20.63
N ASP A 242 13.84 19.94 21.38
CA ASP A 242 15.06 19.94 22.20
C ASP A 242 16.34 20.01 21.32
N ASP A 243 16.37 19.27 20.22
CA ASP A 243 17.51 19.21 19.32
C ASP A 243 17.45 20.30 18.21
N ASN A 244 16.34 21.04 18.11
CA ASN A 244 16.06 22.06 17.09
C ASN A 244 16.25 21.52 15.67
N VAL A 245 15.65 20.35 15.37
CA VAL A 245 15.70 19.70 14.05
C VAL A 245 14.36 19.79 13.32
N PRO A 246 14.32 19.79 11.97
CA PRO A 246 13.10 19.94 11.17
C PRO A 246 12.31 18.61 11.07
N LEU A 247 11.86 18.07 12.20
CA LEU A 247 11.04 16.88 12.30
C LEU A 247 9.64 17.24 12.79
N ASN A 248 8.64 16.95 11.98
CA ASN A 248 7.23 17.19 12.29
C ASN A 248 6.46 15.86 12.24
N VAL A 249 5.61 15.60 13.24
CA VAL A 249 4.79 14.39 13.30
C VAL A 249 3.35 14.77 13.59
N ARG A 250 2.41 14.15 12.88
CA ARG A 250 0.96 14.31 13.11
C ARG A 250 0.29 12.95 13.20
N VAL A 251 -0.77 12.89 14.03
CA VAL A 251 -1.73 11.80 14.05
C VAL A 251 -3.02 12.34 13.44
N ALA A 252 -3.48 11.72 12.35
CA ALA A 252 -4.67 12.14 11.63
C ALA A 252 -5.88 11.33 12.07
N GLU A 253 -6.88 12.02 12.59
CA GLU A 253 -8.20 11.47 12.89
C GLU A 253 -9.06 11.34 11.62
N GLU A 254 -10.22 10.69 11.75
CA GLU A 254 -11.25 10.69 10.70
C GLU A 254 -11.61 12.12 10.29
N ASN A 255 -11.72 12.35 8.99
CA ASN A 255 -12.01 13.66 8.42
C ASN A 255 -12.81 13.53 7.12
N SER A 256 -13.02 14.63 6.39
CA SER A 256 -13.78 14.61 5.13
C SER A 256 -13.09 13.87 3.98
N ARG A 257 -11.83 13.48 4.12
CA ARG A 257 -11.03 12.82 3.06
C ARG A 257 -10.93 11.31 3.26
N PHE A 258 -10.94 10.83 4.50
CA PHE A 258 -10.82 9.40 4.86
C PHE A 258 -11.28 9.13 6.30
N GLY A 259 -11.69 7.89 6.57
CA GLY A 259 -11.97 7.41 7.92
C GLY A 259 -10.69 7.07 8.70
N LYS A 260 -9.68 6.55 8.00
CA LYS A 260 -8.36 6.25 8.59
C LYS A 260 -7.25 6.23 7.54
N ILE A 261 -6.01 6.30 8.00
CA ILE A 261 -4.83 6.06 7.17
C ILE A 261 -4.50 4.56 7.18
N HIS A 262 -4.36 3.99 5.99
CA HIS A 262 -3.79 2.65 5.80
C HIS A 262 -2.68 2.65 4.73
N ALA A 263 -2.37 3.81 4.15
CA ALA A 263 -1.23 4.00 3.27
C ALA A 263 0.10 3.66 3.97
N LYS A 264 1.05 3.10 3.23
CA LYS A 264 2.43 2.84 3.62
C LYS A 264 3.31 3.40 2.53
N GLY A 265 3.46 4.72 2.58
CA GLY A 265 4.13 5.47 1.54
C GLY A 265 5.28 6.32 2.07
N ILE A 266 6.23 6.58 1.18
CA ILE A 266 7.35 7.49 1.40
C ILE A 266 7.48 8.37 0.18
N VAL A 267 7.77 9.66 0.38
CA VAL A 267 8.38 10.52 -0.65
C VAL A 267 9.73 10.98 -0.08
N ALA A 268 10.79 10.70 -0.81
CA ALA A 268 12.17 11.07 -0.48
C ALA A 268 12.74 11.81 -1.69
N ASP A 269 12.80 13.13 -1.60
CA ASP A 269 13.15 14.06 -2.69
C ASP A 269 12.32 13.77 -3.98
N ASP A 270 12.95 13.21 -5.01
CA ASP A 270 12.38 12.85 -6.31
C ASP A 270 11.83 11.41 -6.39
N THR A 271 11.80 10.70 -5.27
CA THR A 271 11.43 9.30 -5.25
C THR A 271 10.20 9.04 -4.39
N ALA A 272 9.18 8.40 -4.96
CA ALA A 272 8.04 7.87 -4.23
C ALA A 272 8.17 6.35 -4.04
N VAL A 273 7.79 5.83 -2.86
CA VAL A 273 7.71 4.40 -2.58
C VAL A 273 6.29 4.03 -2.19
N ILE A 274 5.73 3.05 -2.88
CA ILE A 274 4.35 2.60 -2.71
C ILE A 274 4.34 1.10 -2.50
N GLY A 275 3.74 0.62 -1.42
CA GLY A 275 3.65 -0.83 -1.18
C GLY A 275 3.02 -1.20 0.14
N SER A 276 3.31 -2.42 0.58
CA SER A 276 2.61 -3.03 1.71
C SER A 276 3.36 -2.93 3.05
N LEU A 277 4.65 -2.54 3.04
CA LEU A 277 5.53 -2.57 4.21
C LEU A 277 5.12 -1.59 5.30
N ASN A 278 4.63 -2.10 6.42
CA ASN A 278 4.48 -1.31 7.64
C ASN A 278 5.84 -1.06 8.31
N TRP A 279 5.99 0.07 8.96
CA TRP A 279 7.23 0.41 9.66
C TRP A 279 7.33 -0.27 11.03
N ASN A 280 7.58 -1.58 11.00
CA ASN A 280 7.87 -2.40 12.18
C ASN A 280 8.73 -3.62 11.80
N ASP A 281 9.42 -4.21 12.78
CA ASP A 281 10.33 -5.34 12.57
C ASP A 281 9.61 -6.55 11.97
N ASN A 282 8.36 -6.80 12.38
CA ASN A 282 7.62 -7.95 11.86
C ASN A 282 7.37 -7.86 10.35
N SER A 283 7.00 -6.65 9.84
CA SER A 283 6.84 -6.45 8.40
C SER A 283 8.16 -6.53 7.64
N ALA A 284 9.25 -6.03 8.23
CA ALA A 284 10.54 -6.00 7.57
C ALA A 284 11.25 -7.36 7.53
N GLU A 285 11.12 -8.15 8.60
CA GLU A 285 11.95 -9.33 8.82
C GLU A 285 11.17 -10.66 8.70
N ASN A 286 9.86 -10.65 8.94
CA ASN A 286 9.08 -11.87 9.08
C ASN A 286 7.95 -12.01 8.04
N ASN A 287 7.40 -10.92 7.54
CA ASN A 287 6.36 -10.97 6.53
C ASN A 287 6.94 -11.08 5.12
N ARG A 288 6.13 -11.60 4.20
CA ARG A 288 6.28 -11.25 2.79
C ARG A 288 5.59 -9.92 2.54
N GLU A 289 6.36 -8.93 2.07
CA GLU A 289 5.87 -7.61 1.67
C GLU A 289 6.41 -7.26 0.29
N VAL A 290 5.73 -6.36 -0.42
CA VAL A 290 6.18 -5.84 -1.71
C VAL A 290 5.93 -4.34 -1.77
N ALA A 291 6.92 -3.61 -2.29
CA ALA A 291 6.80 -2.20 -2.64
C ALA A 291 7.50 -1.91 -3.96
N VAL A 292 7.16 -0.80 -4.58
CA VAL A 292 7.86 -0.25 -5.75
C VAL A 292 8.32 1.16 -5.43
N ALA A 293 9.61 1.40 -5.60
CA ALA A 293 10.19 2.73 -5.59
C ALA A 293 10.23 3.27 -7.01
N VAL A 294 9.77 4.49 -7.21
CA VAL A 294 9.77 5.20 -8.49
C VAL A 294 10.51 6.51 -8.32
N THR A 295 11.65 6.63 -9.00
CA THR A 295 12.43 7.89 -9.03
C THR A 295 12.01 8.67 -10.27
N ASP A 296 11.16 9.67 -10.08
CA ASP A 296 10.59 10.53 -11.11
C ASP A 296 9.91 11.73 -10.44
N ASP A 297 10.24 12.94 -10.87
CA ASP A 297 9.73 14.18 -10.26
C ASP A 297 8.20 14.28 -10.31
N VAL A 298 7.57 13.87 -11.42
CA VAL A 298 6.10 13.95 -11.59
C VAL A 298 5.40 12.99 -10.63
N VAL A 299 5.97 11.78 -10.43
CA VAL A 299 5.42 10.79 -9.50
C VAL A 299 5.64 11.25 -8.05
N ALA A 300 6.83 11.73 -7.71
CA ALA A 300 7.13 12.25 -6.38
C ALA A 300 6.25 13.46 -6.03
N ASP A 301 6.12 14.43 -6.93
CA ASP A 301 5.25 15.60 -6.76
C ASP A 301 3.79 15.21 -6.53
N TYR A 302 3.31 14.21 -7.26
CA TYR A 302 1.95 13.70 -7.06
C TYR A 302 1.72 13.20 -5.63
N TYR A 303 2.56 12.29 -5.16
CA TYR A 303 2.40 11.74 -3.81
C TYR A 303 2.70 12.78 -2.73
N ARG A 304 3.54 13.77 -3.03
CA ARG A 304 3.75 14.95 -2.17
C ARG A 304 2.47 15.77 -2.03
N GLU A 305 1.77 16.07 -3.13
CA GLU A 305 0.49 16.79 -3.09
C GLU A 305 -0.58 16.01 -2.32
N VAL A 306 -0.68 14.69 -2.54
CA VAL A 306 -1.60 13.82 -1.78
C VAL A 306 -1.29 13.89 -0.29
N PHE A 307 0.00 13.70 0.08
CA PHE A 307 0.46 13.75 1.46
C PHE A 307 0.15 15.10 2.12
N ILE A 308 0.49 16.22 1.47
CA ILE A 308 0.25 17.55 2.00
C ILE A 308 -1.25 17.82 2.19
N GLY A 309 -2.09 17.39 1.25
CA GLY A 309 -3.53 17.49 1.40
C GLY A 309 -4.07 16.69 2.60
N ASP A 310 -3.56 15.50 2.83
CA ASP A 310 -3.93 14.66 3.96
C ASP A 310 -3.34 15.20 5.28
N TRP A 311 -2.13 15.73 5.24
CA TRP A 311 -1.49 16.43 6.35
C TRP A 311 -2.30 17.62 6.84
N GLN A 312 -2.81 18.43 5.92
CA GLN A 312 -3.64 19.61 6.24
C GLN A 312 -5.02 19.23 6.78
N ALA A 313 -5.60 18.15 6.27
CA ALA A 313 -6.91 17.66 6.72
C ALA A 313 -6.87 16.96 8.08
N GLY A 314 -5.72 16.44 8.50
CA GLY A 314 -5.55 15.61 9.69
C GLY A 314 -5.62 16.36 11.03
N GLY A 315 -6.05 17.65 11.07
CA GLY A 315 -6.30 18.40 12.30
C GLY A 315 -5.08 19.12 12.91
N ASP A 316 -5.34 20.04 13.83
CA ASP A 316 -4.34 20.88 14.49
C ASP A 316 -3.55 20.15 15.59
N GLY A 317 -2.48 19.49 15.21
CA GLY A 317 -1.40 19.24 16.15
C GLY A 317 -0.42 20.43 16.17
N GLY A 318 -0.67 21.45 16.98
CA GLY A 318 0.27 22.54 17.31
C GLY A 318 0.77 23.36 16.12
N GLY A 319 0.27 24.58 16.00
CA GLY A 319 0.58 25.46 14.89
C GLY A 319 2.06 25.79 14.74
N PHE A 320 2.52 25.70 13.50
CA PHE A 320 3.46 26.67 12.93
C PHE A 320 3.08 26.84 11.45
N SER A 321 2.38 27.95 11.19
CA SER A 321 2.18 28.46 9.84
C SER A 321 3.46 29.18 9.45
N LEU A 322 4.28 28.56 8.64
CA LEU A 322 5.27 29.23 7.82
C LEU A 322 5.29 28.54 6.44
N LEU A 323 4.27 28.83 5.63
CA LEU A 323 4.49 28.88 4.19
C LEU A 323 4.68 30.35 3.85
N PRO A 324 5.77 30.73 3.16
CA PRO A 324 5.79 32.00 2.49
C PRO A 324 4.68 32.00 1.46
N SER A 325 3.81 32.99 1.54
CA SER A 325 2.86 33.30 0.49
C SER A 325 3.63 33.88 -0.69
N ASP A 326 4.09 33.04 -1.59
CA ASP A 326 4.50 33.47 -2.92
C ASP A 326 4.05 32.44 -3.96
N GLU A 327 3.08 32.87 -4.69
CA GLU A 327 2.59 32.49 -6.02
C GLU A 327 3.06 31.13 -6.59
N LEU A 328 2.22 30.12 -6.43
CA LEU A 328 2.26 28.93 -7.29
C LEU A 328 2.07 29.36 -8.75
N PRO A 329 2.93 28.96 -9.68
CA PRO A 329 2.67 29.18 -11.09
C PRO A 329 1.43 28.39 -11.49
N THR A 330 0.40 29.13 -11.91
CA THR A 330 -0.84 28.62 -12.47
C THR A 330 -0.55 27.93 -13.81
N GLY A 331 -0.15 26.67 -13.75
CA GLY A 331 0.08 25.87 -14.93
C GLY A 331 0.32 24.41 -14.59
N LEU A 332 -0.67 23.60 -14.79
CA LEU A 332 -0.75 22.15 -14.67
C LEU A 332 -1.16 21.58 -13.31
N VAL A 333 -2.44 21.55 -13.11
CA VAL A 333 -3.08 20.65 -12.16
C VAL A 333 -3.95 19.71 -12.97
N VAL A 334 -3.72 18.43 -12.92
CA VAL A 334 -4.75 17.38 -12.86
C VAL A 334 -4.10 16.05 -12.58
N VAL A 335 -4.37 15.45 -11.42
CA VAL A 335 -3.88 14.13 -11.09
C VAL A 335 -4.73 13.42 -10.04
N ALA A 336 -5.02 12.16 -10.22
CA ALA A 336 -6.11 11.49 -9.60
C ALA A 336 -5.92 10.15 -8.93
N VAL A 337 -6.81 9.87 -8.11
CA VAL A 337 -7.15 8.62 -7.46
C VAL A 337 -8.17 7.85 -8.31
N ALA A 338 -7.81 6.73 -8.88
CA ALA A 338 -8.70 5.62 -9.23
C ALA A 338 -7.89 4.36 -9.53
N VAL A 339 -7.56 3.62 -8.52
CA VAL A 339 -6.96 2.29 -8.73
C VAL A 339 -8.00 1.27 -9.19
N ILE A 340 -9.29 1.56 -9.07
CA ILE A 340 -10.37 0.62 -9.44
C ILE A 340 -10.95 0.90 -10.82
N SER A 341 -10.90 2.15 -11.27
CA SER A 341 -11.32 2.48 -12.64
C SER A 341 -10.30 2.02 -13.69
N ALA A 342 -9.05 1.79 -13.31
CA ALA A 342 -8.02 1.35 -14.26
C ALA A 342 -8.18 -0.12 -14.66
N THR A 343 -8.56 -1.01 -13.73
CA THR A 343 -8.87 -2.41 -14.08
C THR A 343 -10.13 -2.52 -14.93
N ALA A 344 -11.18 -1.74 -14.63
CA ALA A 344 -12.39 -1.70 -15.44
C ALA A 344 -12.19 -0.98 -16.79
N LEU A 345 -11.32 0.03 -16.88
CA LEU A 345 -11.00 0.73 -18.13
C LEU A 345 -10.00 -0.05 -19.01
N LEU A 346 -9.09 -0.80 -18.42
CA LEU A 346 -8.23 -1.72 -19.17
C LEU A 346 -9.05 -2.87 -19.76
N ALA A 347 -9.97 -3.47 -18.99
CA ALA A 347 -10.91 -4.45 -19.52
C ALA A 347 -11.78 -3.87 -20.67
N LYS A 348 -12.23 -2.62 -20.56
CA LYS A 348 -13.02 -1.96 -21.61
C LYS A 348 -12.22 -1.59 -22.87
N ARG A 349 -10.93 -1.27 -22.74
CA ARG A 349 -10.05 -0.98 -23.88
C ARG A 349 -9.69 -2.24 -24.67
N TRP A 350 -9.59 -3.40 -24.03
CA TRP A 350 -9.35 -4.68 -24.70
C TRP A 350 -10.59 -5.20 -25.44
N LEU A 351 -11.82 -4.88 -24.96
CA LEU A 351 -13.05 -5.22 -25.65
C LEU A 351 -13.26 -4.48 -27.00
N VAL A 352 -12.61 -3.34 -27.21
CA VAL A 352 -12.73 -2.55 -28.45
C VAL A 352 -11.78 -3.03 -29.56
N PHE A 353 -10.73 -3.79 -29.25
CA PHE A 353 -9.79 -4.33 -30.25
C PHE A 353 -10.08 -5.75 -30.70
N ALA A 354 -11.08 -6.45 -30.15
CA ALA A 354 -11.47 -7.79 -30.56
C ALA A 354 -12.55 -7.82 -31.66
N GLU A 355 -13.08 -6.69 -32.10
CA GLU A 355 -14.05 -6.56 -33.20
C GLU A 355 -13.46 -5.91 -34.45
N ARG A 356 -12.32 -6.41 -34.93
CA ARG A 356 -11.91 -6.18 -36.33
C ARG A 356 -11.09 -7.33 -36.87
#